data_afb8c8d5d8cdd58d5a1f7cafd7162265
#
_entry.id   afb8c8d5d8cdd58d5a1f7cafd7162265
#
_cell.length_a   1.000
_cell.length_b   1.000
_cell.length_c   1.000
_cell.angle_alpha   90.00
_cell.angle_beta   90.00
_cell.angle_gamma   90.00
#
_symmetry.space_group_name_H-M   'P 1'
#
loop_
_entity.id
_entity.type
_entity.pdbx_description
1 polymer ?
#
loop_
_entity_poly.entity_id
_entity_poly.type
_entity_poly.pdbx_seq_one_letter_code
_entity_poly.pdbx_strand_id
1 'polypeptide(L)'
;LLKGSTGVINRSAWKADIVLYPEVSLENSTFDKLYSYRVNLSPAVEMDLWKGAKATAQVVFPIATNMKGEYKKIRPGVMTISQEIRFRNNFLARIVAGNFTNHRIGAQAEVKYRTGNGRVELGAQIGTTGYSAITDDGWYIGTRQRINAAVKGSLYVPQFNTQLDLQAGRYLYGDYGL
;
A
#
# COMPACT_ATOMS: atom_id res chain seq x y z
N LEU A 1 28.81 -35.91 -17.42
CA LEU A 1 29.62 -34.83 -16.80
C LEU A 1 29.09 -33.49 -17.25
N LEU A 2 28.02 -32.97 -16.60
CA LEU A 2 27.58 -31.58 -16.76
C LEU A 2 28.28 -30.75 -15.69
N LYS A 3 29.44 -30.23 -16.05
CA LYS A 3 30.17 -29.23 -15.28
C LYS A 3 29.59 -27.85 -15.65
N GLY A 4 29.16 -27.09 -14.68
CA GLY A 4 28.99 -25.62 -14.79
C GLY A 4 27.57 -25.13 -14.96
N SER A 5 26.72 -25.27 -13.96
CA SER A 5 25.70 -24.25 -13.77
C SER A 5 26.45 -23.01 -13.24
N THR A 6 26.81 -22.12 -14.13
CA THR A 6 27.09 -20.73 -13.75
C THR A 6 25.83 -20.22 -13.06
N GLY A 7 25.89 -20.09 -11.74
CA GLY A 7 24.80 -19.52 -10.98
C GLY A 7 24.50 -18.15 -11.56
N VAL A 8 23.38 -18.03 -12.24
CA VAL A 8 22.85 -16.72 -12.66
C VAL A 8 22.55 -15.97 -11.36
N ILE A 9 23.47 -15.09 -10.97
CA ILE A 9 23.25 -14.16 -9.88
C ILE A 9 22.23 -13.16 -10.41
N ASN A 10 20.96 -13.42 -10.14
CA ASN A 10 19.89 -12.48 -10.43
C ASN A 10 20.04 -11.28 -9.48
N ARG A 11 20.73 -10.24 -9.91
CA ARG A 11 20.86 -8.98 -9.19
C ARG A 11 19.59 -8.20 -9.44
N SER A 12 18.63 -8.29 -8.52
CA SER A 12 17.39 -7.51 -8.55
C SER A 12 17.57 -6.06 -8.03
N ALA A 13 18.75 -5.70 -7.53
CA ALA A 13 19.01 -4.35 -7.05
C ALA A 13 19.04 -3.34 -8.20
N TRP A 14 18.42 -2.19 -8.00
CA TRP A 14 18.32 -1.08 -8.95
C TRP A 14 17.49 -1.39 -10.21
N LYS A 15 16.60 -2.36 -10.12
CA LYS A 15 15.64 -2.64 -11.17
C LYS A 15 14.45 -1.70 -11.01
N ALA A 16 14.16 -0.91 -12.04
CA ALA A 16 13.02 0.01 -12.06
C ALA A 16 11.98 -0.50 -13.05
N ASP A 17 10.74 -0.58 -12.60
CA ASP A 17 9.59 -0.88 -13.43
C ASP A 17 8.68 0.36 -13.49
N ILE A 18 8.18 0.66 -14.68
CA ILE A 18 7.19 1.73 -14.89
C ILE A 18 5.83 1.07 -15.07
N VAL A 19 4.90 1.42 -14.20
CA VAL A 19 3.54 0.89 -14.22
C VAL A 19 2.56 2.03 -14.41
N LEU A 20 1.59 1.83 -15.29
CA LEU A 20 0.56 2.82 -15.58
C LEU A 20 -0.77 2.36 -14.99
N TYR A 21 -1.34 3.14 -14.08
CA TYR A 21 -2.62 2.85 -13.43
C TYR A 21 -3.71 3.79 -13.95
N PRO A 22 -4.60 3.35 -14.85
CA PRO A 22 -5.82 4.08 -15.15
C PRO A 22 -6.80 3.89 -13.98
N GLU A 23 -7.39 4.99 -13.51
CA GLU A 23 -8.37 5.00 -12.42
C GLU A 23 -9.65 5.69 -12.89
N VAL A 24 -10.77 5.01 -12.77
CA VAL A 24 -12.09 5.58 -13.00
C VAL A 24 -12.90 5.43 -11.72
N SER A 25 -13.38 6.53 -11.18
CA SER A 25 -14.22 6.56 -9.98
C SER A 25 -15.51 7.29 -10.30
N LEU A 26 -16.61 6.66 -9.88
CA LEU A 26 -17.95 7.21 -9.96
C LEU A 26 -18.50 7.23 -8.52
N GLU A 27 -18.84 8.40 -8.04
CA GLU A 27 -19.34 8.60 -6.68
C GLU A 27 -20.69 9.30 -6.72
N ASN A 28 -21.62 8.82 -5.92
CA ASN A 28 -22.89 9.50 -5.66
C ASN A 28 -22.79 10.16 -4.30
N SER A 29 -22.34 11.42 -4.27
CA SER A 29 -21.92 12.03 -3.01
C SER A 29 -22.84 13.11 -2.44
N THR A 30 -23.75 13.70 -3.22
CA THR A 30 -24.61 14.78 -2.73
C THR A 30 -25.91 14.90 -3.54
N PHE A 31 -26.99 15.38 -2.88
CA PHE A 31 -28.28 15.66 -3.52
C PHE A 31 -28.21 16.71 -4.64
N ASP A 32 -27.20 17.59 -4.63
CA ASP A 32 -27.00 18.63 -5.64
C ASP A 32 -26.33 18.14 -6.92
N LYS A 33 -25.63 16.99 -6.87
CA LYS A 33 -24.98 16.37 -8.02
C LYS A 33 -25.22 14.88 -8.00
N LEU A 34 -26.08 14.42 -8.90
CA LEU A 34 -26.43 13.01 -9.03
C LEU A 34 -25.21 12.10 -9.22
N TYR A 35 -24.17 12.56 -9.90
CA TYR A 35 -22.94 11.80 -10.10
C TYR A 35 -21.71 12.71 -10.10
N SER A 36 -20.72 12.34 -9.28
CA SER A 36 -19.36 12.85 -9.38
C SER A 36 -18.49 11.80 -10.07
N TYR A 37 -17.73 12.20 -11.08
CA TYR A 37 -16.81 11.31 -11.77
C TYR A 37 -15.40 11.84 -11.74
N ARG A 38 -14.47 10.90 -11.79
CA ARG A 38 -13.03 11.16 -11.82
C ARG A 38 -12.35 10.11 -12.70
N VAL A 39 -11.61 10.57 -13.67
CA VAL A 39 -10.74 9.76 -14.52
C VAL A 39 -9.33 10.26 -14.36
N ASN A 40 -8.46 9.42 -13.83
CA ASN A 40 -7.06 9.73 -13.61
C ASN A 40 -6.17 8.76 -14.39
N LEU A 41 -4.99 9.23 -14.73
CA LEU A 41 -3.87 8.42 -15.18
C LEU A 41 -2.75 8.56 -14.17
N SER A 42 -2.32 7.46 -13.60
CA SER A 42 -1.39 7.47 -12.46
C SER A 42 -0.15 6.62 -12.76
N PRO A 43 0.83 7.16 -13.53
CA PRO A 43 2.11 6.49 -13.71
C PRO A 43 2.83 6.35 -12.38
N ALA A 44 3.41 5.19 -12.16
CA ALA A 44 4.23 4.88 -11.01
C ALA A 44 5.57 4.30 -11.45
N VAL A 45 6.63 4.67 -10.76
CA VAL A 45 7.94 4.05 -10.84
C VAL A 45 8.12 3.21 -9.58
N GLU A 46 8.36 1.93 -9.78
CA GLU A 46 8.68 0.99 -8.71
C GLU A 46 10.14 0.55 -8.85
N MET A 47 10.93 0.69 -7.82
CA MET A 47 12.36 0.41 -7.86
C MET A 47 12.78 -0.46 -6.69
N ASP A 48 13.44 -1.57 -7.01
CA ASP A 48 14.12 -2.39 -6.00
C ASP A 48 15.49 -1.78 -5.68
N LEU A 49 15.64 -1.25 -4.47
CA LEU A 49 16.88 -0.57 -4.04
C LEU A 49 17.96 -1.58 -3.64
N TRP A 50 17.63 -2.46 -2.72
CA TRP A 50 18.47 -3.56 -2.25
C TRP A 50 17.59 -4.72 -1.77
N LYS A 51 18.19 -5.78 -1.26
CA LYS A 51 17.44 -6.98 -0.85
C LYS A 51 16.34 -6.67 0.16
N GLY A 52 15.10 -6.82 -0.29
CA GLY A 52 13.88 -6.56 0.50
C GLY A 52 13.48 -5.10 0.58
N ALA A 53 14.23 -4.17 -0.01
CA ALA A 53 13.87 -2.76 -0.03
C ALA A 53 13.27 -2.37 -1.38
N LYS A 54 12.11 -1.68 -1.33
CA LYS A 54 11.40 -1.18 -2.50
C LYS A 54 11.00 0.28 -2.29
N ALA A 55 11.23 1.09 -3.30
CA ALA A 55 10.69 2.44 -3.40
C ALA A 55 9.59 2.47 -4.46
N THR A 56 8.53 3.19 -4.19
CA THR A 56 7.44 3.45 -5.13
C THR A 56 7.17 4.94 -5.18
N ALA A 57 7.12 5.51 -6.38
CA ALA A 57 6.75 6.89 -6.61
C ALA A 57 5.68 6.96 -7.69
N GLN A 58 4.52 7.49 -7.34
CA GLN A 58 3.38 7.63 -8.23
C GLN A 58 2.95 9.09 -8.31
N VAL A 59 2.59 9.52 -9.51
CA VAL A 59 2.00 10.84 -9.76
C VAL A 59 0.63 10.65 -10.38
N VAL A 60 -0.36 11.38 -9.88
CA VAL A 60 -1.74 11.32 -10.36
C VAL A 60 -2.00 12.47 -11.31
N PHE A 61 -2.31 12.16 -12.56
CA PHE A 61 -2.71 13.13 -13.59
C PHE A 61 -4.22 13.05 -13.77
N PRO A 62 -4.99 14.10 -13.41
CA PRO A 62 -6.41 14.14 -13.68
C PRO A 62 -6.66 14.35 -15.19
N ILE A 63 -7.35 13.40 -15.82
CA ILE A 63 -7.72 13.48 -17.25
C ILE A 63 -9.07 14.19 -17.40
N ALA A 64 -10.06 13.73 -16.62
CA ALA A 64 -11.39 14.31 -16.63
C ALA A 64 -12.05 14.18 -15.25
N THR A 65 -12.64 15.27 -14.78
CA THR A 65 -13.39 15.28 -13.52
C THR A 65 -14.37 16.43 -13.47
N ASN A 66 -15.54 16.19 -12.88
CA ASN A 66 -16.49 17.23 -12.53
C ASN A 66 -16.34 17.70 -11.06
N MET A 67 -15.41 17.09 -10.31
CA MET A 67 -15.08 17.50 -8.96
C MET A 67 -14.28 18.80 -8.96
N LYS A 68 -14.29 19.52 -7.84
CA LYS A 68 -13.59 20.80 -7.67
C LYS A 68 -12.30 20.64 -6.83
N GLY A 69 -11.48 21.69 -6.85
CA GLY A 69 -10.30 21.78 -5.99
C GLY A 69 -9.14 20.90 -6.46
N GLU A 70 -8.51 20.19 -5.53
CA GLU A 70 -7.32 19.36 -5.74
C GLU A 70 -7.51 18.22 -6.76
N TYR A 71 -8.74 17.77 -7.00
CA TYR A 71 -9.02 16.73 -8.01
C TYR A 71 -8.74 17.15 -9.45
N LYS A 72 -8.56 18.44 -9.70
CA LYS A 72 -8.15 19.00 -10.99
C LYS A 72 -6.64 19.23 -11.12
N LYS A 73 -5.89 19.02 -10.03
CA LYS A 73 -4.45 19.28 -10.01
C LYS A 73 -3.66 18.00 -10.12
N ILE A 74 -2.49 18.09 -10.75
CA ILE A 74 -1.47 17.03 -10.67
C ILE A 74 -1.04 16.94 -9.22
N ARG A 75 -1.04 15.73 -8.67
CA ARG A 75 -0.74 15.50 -7.27
C ARG A 75 0.08 14.23 -7.05
N PRO A 76 0.86 14.14 -5.96
CA PRO A 76 1.51 12.89 -5.60
C PRO A 76 0.45 11.84 -5.27
N GLY A 77 0.67 10.64 -5.79
CA GLY A 77 -0.05 9.44 -5.40
C GLY A 77 0.65 8.72 -4.26
N VAL A 78 0.95 7.44 -4.45
CA VAL A 78 1.75 6.66 -3.51
C VAL A 78 3.22 7.03 -3.66
N MET A 79 3.83 7.50 -2.59
CA MET A 79 5.27 7.76 -2.50
C MET A 79 5.81 7.11 -1.25
N THR A 80 6.28 5.88 -1.36
CA THR A 80 6.67 5.07 -0.21
C THR A 80 8.02 4.41 -0.40
N ILE A 81 8.70 4.22 0.71
CA ILE A 81 9.84 3.31 0.82
C ILE A 81 9.46 2.20 1.79
N SER A 82 9.78 0.97 1.43
CA SER A 82 9.49 -0.21 2.25
C SER A 82 10.70 -1.10 2.38
N GLN A 83 10.83 -1.75 3.53
CA GLN A 83 11.81 -2.79 3.80
C GLN A 83 11.09 -4.05 4.27
N GLU A 84 11.32 -5.14 3.58
CA GLU A 84 10.88 -6.48 3.96
C GLU A 84 12.06 -7.27 4.50
N ILE A 85 11.87 -7.94 5.64
CA ILE A 85 12.86 -8.76 6.31
C ILE A 85 12.25 -10.13 6.55
N ARG A 86 12.87 -11.17 6.01
CA ARG A 86 12.47 -12.57 6.24
C ARG A 86 13.36 -13.17 7.30
N PHE A 87 12.75 -13.56 8.38
CA PHE A 87 13.42 -14.27 9.46
C PHE A 87 13.34 -15.80 9.24
N ARG A 88 14.22 -16.52 9.94
CA ARG A 88 14.04 -17.98 10.14
C ARG A 88 12.67 -18.22 10.81
N ASN A 89 12.14 -19.42 10.72
CA ASN A 89 10.89 -19.83 11.34
C ASN A 89 9.63 -19.16 10.75
N ASN A 90 9.63 -18.86 9.45
CA ASN A 90 8.46 -18.38 8.71
C ASN A 90 7.88 -17.03 9.20
N PHE A 91 8.69 -16.21 9.83
CA PHE A 91 8.33 -14.83 10.12
C PHE A 91 8.76 -13.90 9.00
N LEU A 92 7.87 -12.97 8.69
CA LEU A 92 8.08 -11.88 7.75
C LEU A 92 7.78 -10.56 8.48
N ALA A 93 8.71 -9.63 8.49
CA ALA A 93 8.45 -8.26 8.93
C ALA A 93 8.55 -7.31 7.74
N ARG A 94 7.67 -6.30 7.71
CA ARG A 94 7.68 -5.25 6.71
C ARG A 94 7.48 -3.90 7.37
N ILE A 95 8.32 -2.94 7.02
CA ILE A 95 8.18 -1.54 7.42
C ILE A 95 7.97 -0.72 6.15
N VAL A 96 7.01 0.17 6.18
CA VAL A 96 6.70 1.08 5.07
C VAL A 96 6.58 2.48 5.62
N ALA A 97 7.19 3.45 4.97
CA ALA A 97 7.06 4.86 5.32
C ALA A 97 6.87 5.70 4.05
N GLY A 98 6.12 6.77 4.16
CA GLY A 98 5.88 7.70 3.06
C GLY A 98 4.45 8.17 2.95
N ASN A 99 4.10 8.67 1.77
CA ASN A 99 2.75 9.07 1.43
C ASN A 99 1.99 7.84 0.90
N PHE A 100 0.98 7.44 1.63
CA PHE A 100 0.01 6.42 1.21
C PHE A 100 -1.05 7.06 0.30
N THR A 101 -2.02 6.31 -0.12
CA THR A 101 -3.17 6.85 -0.87
C THR A 101 -4.08 7.72 0.02
N ASN A 102 -4.97 8.50 -0.61
CA ASN A 102 -6.04 9.22 0.06
C ASN A 102 -5.58 10.19 1.17
N HIS A 103 -4.59 11.02 0.83
CA HIS A 103 -4.13 12.08 1.71
C HIS A 103 -3.57 11.60 3.06
N ARG A 104 -2.82 10.51 3.05
CA ARG A 104 -2.21 9.95 4.25
C ARG A 104 -0.70 9.81 4.10
N ILE A 105 0.03 10.43 5.01
CA ILE A 105 1.49 10.27 5.15
C ILE A 105 1.80 9.67 6.52
N GLY A 106 2.80 8.81 6.60
CA GLY A 106 3.18 8.19 7.86
C GLY A 106 4.08 6.99 7.71
N ALA A 107 4.07 6.14 8.72
CA ALA A 107 4.81 4.89 8.75
C ALA A 107 3.95 3.75 9.30
N GLN A 108 4.21 2.55 8.82
CA GLN A 108 3.53 1.33 9.23
C GLN A 108 4.54 0.19 9.32
N ALA A 109 4.41 -0.61 10.37
CA ALA A 109 5.13 -1.87 10.54
C ALA A 109 4.12 -3.02 10.55
N GLU A 110 4.47 -4.11 9.90
CA GLU A 110 3.68 -5.34 9.81
C GLU A 110 4.58 -6.54 10.10
N VAL A 111 4.08 -7.48 10.86
CA VAL A 111 4.71 -8.78 11.08
C VAL A 111 3.72 -9.88 10.73
N LYS A 112 4.17 -10.86 9.98
CA LYS A 112 3.41 -12.04 9.59
C LYS A 112 4.14 -13.29 10.02
N TYR A 113 3.39 -14.26 10.48
CA TYR A 113 3.84 -15.61 10.78
C TYR A 113 2.99 -16.60 10.00
N ARG A 114 3.63 -17.55 9.33
CA ARG A 114 2.95 -18.65 8.64
C ARG A 114 3.43 -19.97 9.20
N THR A 115 2.49 -20.84 9.56
CA THR A 115 2.83 -22.20 10.02
C THR A 115 3.55 -22.98 8.92
N GLY A 116 4.39 -23.96 9.31
CA GLY A 116 5.18 -24.74 8.36
C GLY A 116 4.35 -25.52 7.32
N ASN A 117 3.12 -25.87 7.67
CA ASN A 117 2.17 -26.52 6.74
C ASN A 117 1.38 -25.50 5.87
N GLY A 118 1.60 -24.21 6.05
CA GLY A 118 0.96 -23.13 5.28
C GLY A 118 -0.53 -22.92 5.56
N ARG A 119 -1.12 -23.65 6.52
CA ARG A 119 -2.57 -23.60 6.78
C ARG A 119 -3.02 -22.41 7.61
N VAL A 120 -2.15 -21.92 8.49
CA VAL A 120 -2.45 -20.79 9.36
C VAL A 120 -1.47 -19.68 9.09
N GLU A 121 -2.00 -18.48 8.86
CA GLU A 121 -1.22 -17.25 8.81
C GLU A 121 -1.76 -16.27 9.86
N LEU A 122 -0.88 -15.72 10.67
CA LEU A 122 -1.17 -14.70 11.66
C LEU A 122 -0.40 -13.44 11.31
N GLY A 123 -1.07 -12.31 11.37
CA GLY A 123 -0.47 -11.00 11.07
C GLY A 123 -0.84 -9.99 12.14
N ALA A 124 0.08 -9.10 12.42
CA ALA A 124 -0.16 -7.90 13.22
C ALA A 124 0.46 -6.70 12.52
N GLN A 125 -0.26 -5.61 12.51
CA GLN A 125 0.24 -4.34 11.97
C GLN A 125 0.00 -3.21 12.96
N ILE A 126 0.93 -2.27 12.98
CA ILE A 126 0.82 -1.02 13.72
C ILE A 126 1.38 0.11 12.85
N GLY A 127 0.79 1.27 12.93
CA GLY A 127 1.26 2.42 12.16
C GLY A 127 0.78 3.73 12.76
N THR A 128 1.34 4.79 12.23
CA THR A 128 0.88 6.14 12.49
C THR A 128 0.75 6.88 11.18
N THR A 129 -0.36 7.58 10.99
CA THR A 129 -0.62 8.35 9.78
C THR A 129 -1.24 9.69 10.09
N GLY A 130 -0.82 10.72 9.36
CA GLY A 130 -1.38 12.05 9.37
C GLY A 130 -2.00 12.44 8.03
N TYR A 131 -2.70 13.54 8.02
CA TYR A 131 -3.24 14.12 6.80
C TYR A 131 -2.13 14.68 5.91
N SER A 132 -2.27 14.51 4.60
CA SER A 132 -1.34 15.04 3.61
C SER A 132 -2.12 15.47 2.37
N ALA A 133 -1.95 16.68 1.90
CA ALA A 133 -2.63 17.19 0.71
C ALA A 133 -1.78 18.19 -0.04
N ILE A 134 -2.02 18.32 -1.36
CA ILE A 134 -1.48 19.42 -2.16
C ILE A 134 -2.45 20.60 -2.08
N THR A 135 -1.96 21.70 -1.60
CA THR A 135 -2.67 22.99 -1.54
C THR A 135 -2.10 23.96 -2.58
N ASP A 136 -2.65 25.18 -2.65
CA ASP A 136 -2.10 26.23 -3.53
C ASP A 136 -0.71 26.69 -3.07
N ASP A 137 -0.45 26.60 -1.75
CA ASP A 137 0.83 26.96 -1.12
C ASP A 137 1.87 25.83 -1.13
N GLY A 138 1.53 24.67 -1.71
CA GLY A 138 2.41 23.51 -1.79
C GLY A 138 1.90 22.25 -1.06
N TRP A 139 2.82 21.40 -0.66
CA TRP A 139 2.50 20.15 0.03
C TRP A 139 2.29 20.39 1.53
N TYR A 140 1.04 20.31 1.97
CA TYR A 140 0.65 20.43 3.37
C TYR A 140 0.71 19.07 4.07
N ILE A 141 1.35 19.04 5.23
CA ILE A 141 1.41 17.87 6.12
C ILE A 141 0.80 18.27 7.46
N GLY A 142 -0.32 17.64 7.80
CA GLY A 142 -1.03 17.89 9.06
C GLY A 142 -0.26 17.36 10.27
N THR A 143 -0.29 18.11 11.34
CA THR A 143 0.41 17.77 12.60
C THR A 143 -0.28 16.64 13.37
N ARG A 144 -1.57 16.42 13.15
CA ARG A 144 -2.34 15.43 13.89
C ARG A 144 -2.11 14.03 13.33
N GLN A 145 -1.35 13.24 14.06
CA GLN A 145 -1.10 11.83 13.77
C GLN A 145 -2.18 10.95 14.42
N ARG A 146 -2.56 9.87 13.72
CA ARG A 146 -3.48 8.85 14.23
C ARG A 146 -2.77 7.50 14.22
N ILE A 147 -2.91 6.79 15.34
CA ILE A 147 -2.38 5.43 15.46
C ILE A 147 -3.44 4.46 14.92
N ASN A 148 -3.02 3.61 14.03
CA ASN A 148 -3.79 2.48 13.51
C ASN A 148 -3.08 1.17 13.91
N ALA A 149 -3.85 0.18 14.28
CA ALA A 149 -3.34 -1.14 14.62
C ALA A 149 -4.38 -2.19 14.22
N ALA A 150 -3.93 -3.30 13.67
CA ALA A 150 -4.81 -4.41 13.32
C ALA A 150 -4.11 -5.75 13.51
N VAL A 151 -4.91 -6.75 13.80
CA VAL A 151 -4.50 -8.15 13.79
C VAL A 151 -5.28 -8.90 12.71
N LYS A 152 -4.62 -9.83 12.04
CA LYS A 152 -5.17 -10.64 10.96
C LYS A 152 -4.91 -12.10 11.25
N GLY A 153 -5.88 -12.94 10.96
CA GLY A 153 -5.74 -14.40 11.03
C GLY A 153 -6.34 -15.02 9.78
N SER A 154 -5.61 -15.90 9.13
CA SER A 154 -6.07 -16.70 8.01
C SER A 154 -5.95 -18.18 8.34
N LEU A 155 -7.03 -18.92 8.10
CA LEU A 155 -7.07 -20.38 8.24
C LEU A 155 -7.49 -21.00 6.92
N TYR A 156 -6.61 -21.81 6.34
CA TYR A 156 -6.93 -22.60 5.17
C TYR A 156 -7.33 -24.03 5.57
N VAL A 157 -8.52 -24.46 5.16
CA VAL A 157 -9.09 -25.77 5.42
C VAL A 157 -9.08 -26.60 4.12
N PRO A 158 -8.08 -27.47 3.90
CA PRO A 158 -7.90 -28.17 2.62
C PRO A 158 -9.07 -29.09 2.26
N GLN A 159 -9.74 -29.69 3.26
CA GLN A 159 -10.86 -30.61 3.04
C GLN A 159 -12.02 -29.96 2.29
N PHE A 160 -12.22 -28.66 2.49
CA PHE A 160 -13.30 -27.89 1.86
C PHE A 160 -12.78 -26.89 0.81
N ASN A 161 -11.47 -26.89 0.55
CA ASN A 161 -10.81 -25.88 -0.28
C ASN A 161 -11.25 -24.46 0.08
N THR A 162 -11.38 -24.19 1.38
CA THR A 162 -11.95 -22.94 1.92
C THR A 162 -10.88 -22.23 2.74
N GLN A 163 -10.80 -20.92 2.59
CA GLN A 163 -10.00 -20.02 3.41
C GLN A 163 -10.92 -19.12 4.24
N LEU A 164 -10.65 -19.05 5.52
CA LEU A 164 -11.32 -18.14 6.46
C LEU A 164 -10.33 -17.05 6.85
N ASP A 165 -10.67 -15.82 6.54
CA ASP A 165 -9.88 -14.64 6.88
C ASP A 165 -10.64 -13.78 7.90
N LEU A 166 -9.98 -13.48 9.01
CA LEU A 166 -10.50 -12.61 10.05
C LEU A 166 -9.52 -11.44 10.25
N GLN A 167 -10.05 -10.24 10.34
CA GLN A 167 -9.26 -9.06 10.64
C GLN A 167 -9.99 -8.18 11.62
N ALA A 168 -9.31 -7.82 12.70
CA ALA A 168 -9.82 -6.88 13.69
C ALA A 168 -8.82 -5.75 13.91
N GLY A 169 -9.30 -4.52 14.02
CA GLY A 169 -8.38 -3.42 14.24
C GLY A 169 -9.01 -2.04 14.32
N ARG A 170 -8.15 -1.08 14.59
CA ARG A 170 -8.42 0.34 14.47
C ARG A 170 -7.81 0.86 13.18
N TYR A 171 -8.65 1.33 12.29
CA TYR A 171 -8.26 1.77 10.95
C TYR A 171 -7.81 3.24 10.92
N LEU A 172 -7.41 3.69 9.72
CA LEU A 172 -6.77 4.98 9.46
C LEU A 172 -7.57 6.20 9.93
N TYR A 173 -8.88 6.14 9.95
CA TYR A 173 -9.76 7.23 10.39
C TYR A 173 -10.13 7.17 11.88
N GLY A 174 -9.64 6.14 12.58
CA GLY A 174 -9.93 5.92 13.99
C GLY A 174 -11.12 5.01 14.26
N ASP A 175 -11.70 4.46 13.19
CA ASP A 175 -12.83 3.53 13.25
C ASP A 175 -12.34 2.15 13.67
N TYR A 176 -13.16 1.45 14.43
CA TYR A 176 -12.95 0.05 14.79
C TYR A 176 -13.77 -0.84 13.88
N GLY A 177 -13.21 -1.98 13.46
CA GLY A 177 -13.90 -2.94 12.62
C GLY A 177 -13.38 -4.35 12.81
N LEU A 178 -14.22 -5.30 12.44
CA LEU A 178 -13.98 -6.74 12.33
C LEU A 178 -14.07 -7.14 10.88
#